data_47b65b9ada77bba8c87c8ece6b8a3a31
#
_entry.id   47b65b9ada77bba8c87c8ece6b8a3a31
#
_cell.length_a   1.000
_cell.length_b   1.000
_cell.length_c   1.000
_cell.angle_alpha   90.00
_cell.angle_beta   90.00
_cell.angle_gamma   90.00
#
_symmetry.space_group_name_H-M   'P 1'
#
loop_
_entity.id
_entity.type
_entity.pdbx_description
1 polymer ?
#
loop_
_entity_poly.entity_id
_entity_poly.type
_entity_poly.pdbx_seq_one_letter_code
_entity_poly.pdbx_strand_id
1 'polypeptide(L)'
;GRYRYDDNSGGYRSTSDFGDWLVTAGIYIPIGAKYKPAPVTRTFELSADTLFGFNKDTLSPTGVNTISNFARDLGETTDYTNVRVAGHTDPIGSEAFNQDLSERRANTVANQLVTEGVPSNRISAIGYGESQLKVTEAECAGAGSRAALIECLQPNRRVEITVEGMKAE
;
A
#
# COMPACT_ATOMS: atom_id res chain seq x y z
N GLY A 1 -27.28 28.94 42.10
CA GLY A 1 -27.33 28.35 40.75
C GLY A 1 -28.15 27.07 40.74
N ARG A 2 -29.02 26.91 39.75
CA ARG A 2 -29.76 25.66 39.54
C ARG A 2 -29.03 24.87 38.48
N TYR A 3 -28.73 23.61 38.76
CA TYR A 3 -28.21 22.66 37.79
C TYR A 3 -29.36 21.88 37.18
N ARG A 4 -29.45 21.84 35.88
CA ARG A 4 -30.40 21.02 35.16
C ARG A 4 -29.61 19.93 34.43
N TYR A 5 -29.95 18.70 34.68
CA TYR A 5 -29.41 17.54 33.93
C TYR A 5 -30.26 17.37 32.68
N ASP A 6 -29.62 17.32 31.53
CA ASP A 6 -30.27 17.02 30.26
C ASP A 6 -29.89 15.58 29.84
N ASP A 7 -30.87 14.69 29.89
CA ASP A 7 -30.71 13.26 29.64
C ASP A 7 -30.28 12.92 28.24
N ASN A 8 -30.35 13.88 27.30
CA ASN A 8 -29.98 13.63 25.90
C ASN A 8 -28.54 13.97 25.53
N SER A 9 -27.80 14.65 26.38
CA SER A 9 -26.45 15.12 26.04
C SER A 9 -25.36 14.84 27.05
N GLY A 10 -25.70 14.34 28.24
CA GLY A 10 -24.73 14.04 29.30
C GLY A 10 -23.90 15.23 29.79
N GLY A 11 -24.35 16.47 29.55
CA GLY A 11 -23.65 17.69 29.90
C GLY A 11 -24.38 18.47 30.97
N TYR A 12 -23.64 19.17 31.86
CA TYR A 12 -24.17 20.10 32.83
C TYR A 12 -24.26 21.49 32.21
N ARG A 13 -25.44 22.12 32.23
CA ARG A 13 -25.61 23.54 31.95
C ARG A 13 -25.80 24.29 33.25
N SER A 14 -24.96 25.29 33.53
CA SER A 14 -25.17 26.27 34.56
C SER A 14 -25.81 27.52 33.94
N THR A 15 -26.98 27.92 34.44
CA THR A 15 -27.56 29.23 34.09
C THR A 15 -27.43 30.12 35.31
N SER A 16 -26.65 31.21 35.17
CA SER A 16 -26.64 32.30 36.16
C SER A 16 -27.54 33.44 35.68
N ASP A 17 -28.46 33.91 36.52
CA ASP A 17 -29.43 34.98 36.25
C ASP A 17 -28.81 36.41 36.31
N PHE A 18 -27.48 36.53 36.36
CA PHE A 18 -26.79 37.81 36.31
C PHE A 18 -26.06 37.91 34.96
N GLY A 19 -26.36 38.96 34.20
CA GLY A 19 -25.99 39.29 32.85
C GLY A 19 -24.49 39.25 32.45
N ASP A 20 -23.73 38.35 33.04
CA ASP A 20 -22.35 38.09 32.66
C ASP A 20 -22.30 36.97 31.64
N TRP A 21 -21.78 37.28 30.48
CA TRP A 21 -21.53 36.29 29.40
C TRP A 21 -20.41 35.34 29.85
N LEU A 22 -20.78 34.20 30.40
CA LEU A 22 -19.84 33.12 30.69
C LEU A 22 -19.66 32.29 29.40
N VAL A 23 -18.53 32.46 28.73
CA VAL A 23 -18.13 31.58 27.65
C VAL A 23 -17.51 30.32 28.28
N THR A 24 -18.27 29.25 28.36
CA THR A 24 -17.74 27.94 28.82
C THR A 24 -17.25 27.17 27.62
N ALA A 25 -15.94 27.04 27.46
CA ALA A 25 -15.34 26.11 26.53
C ALA A 25 -15.30 24.73 27.20
N GLY A 26 -16.11 23.80 26.73
CA GLY A 26 -16.13 22.43 27.21
C GLY A 26 -15.41 21.53 26.21
N ILE A 27 -14.54 20.66 26.70
CA ILE A 27 -13.97 19.55 25.88
C ILE A 27 -14.99 18.41 25.93
N TYR A 28 -15.60 18.10 24.79
CA TYR A 28 -16.48 16.95 24.67
C TYR A 28 -15.62 15.71 24.42
N ILE A 29 -15.52 14.80 25.39
CA ILE A 29 -14.92 13.49 25.24
C ILE A 29 -16.09 12.51 25.09
N PRO A 30 -16.35 11.92 23.90
CA PRO A 30 -17.40 10.93 23.73
C PRO A 30 -16.97 9.63 24.45
N ILE A 31 -17.54 9.41 25.64
CA ILE A 31 -17.37 8.17 26.41
C ILE A 31 -18.14 7.09 25.67
N GLY A 32 -17.43 6.13 25.07
CA GLY A 32 -18.03 5.01 24.29
C GLY A 32 -17.81 5.06 22.79
N ALA A 33 -17.16 6.08 22.24
CA ALA A 33 -16.66 6.01 20.88
C ALA A 33 -15.56 4.93 20.83
N LYS A 34 -15.85 3.80 20.17
CA LYS A 34 -14.82 2.78 19.91
C LYS A 34 -13.75 3.45 19.06
N TYR A 35 -12.54 3.59 19.62
CA TYR A 35 -11.38 4.05 18.86
C TYR A 35 -11.21 3.13 17.67
N LYS A 36 -11.40 3.66 16.46
CA LYS A 36 -11.00 2.98 15.24
C LYS A 36 -9.57 3.46 14.95
N PRO A 37 -8.55 2.60 15.12
CA PRO A 37 -7.21 2.96 14.72
C PRO A 37 -7.23 3.32 13.23
N ALA A 38 -6.43 4.32 12.85
CA ALA A 38 -6.27 4.68 11.45
C ALA A 38 -5.73 3.45 10.68
N PRO A 39 -6.22 3.19 9.46
CA PRO A 39 -5.69 2.11 8.65
C PRO A 39 -4.19 2.34 8.40
N VAL A 40 -3.40 1.32 8.61
CA VAL A 40 -1.97 1.34 8.31
C VAL A 40 -1.78 0.77 6.90
N THR A 41 -1.00 1.45 6.09
CA THR A 41 -0.59 0.99 4.76
C THR A 41 0.88 0.60 4.81
N ARG A 42 1.21 -0.61 4.35
CA ARG A 42 2.59 -1.10 4.21
C ARG A 42 2.84 -1.48 2.76
N THR A 43 3.95 -1.01 2.20
CA THR A 43 4.39 -1.36 0.85
C THR A 43 5.65 -2.21 0.92
N PHE A 44 5.64 -3.33 0.22
CA PHE A 44 6.75 -4.26 0.08
C PHE A 44 7.24 -4.20 -1.35
N GLU A 45 8.55 -4.05 -1.53
CA GLU A 45 9.18 -4.02 -2.84
C GLU A 45 9.92 -5.33 -3.11
N LEU A 46 9.67 -5.89 -4.27
CA LEU A 46 10.30 -7.12 -4.74
C LEU A 46 10.97 -6.86 -6.09
N SER A 47 12.23 -7.26 -6.24
CA SER A 47 12.92 -7.17 -7.52
C SER A 47 12.25 -8.06 -8.56
N ALA A 48 11.90 -7.50 -9.71
CA ALA A 48 11.34 -8.27 -10.81
C ALA A 48 12.35 -9.30 -11.36
N ASP A 49 13.65 -9.01 -11.29
CA ASP A 49 14.71 -9.93 -11.71
C ASP A 49 14.79 -11.17 -10.81
N THR A 50 14.43 -11.05 -9.54
CA THR A 50 14.31 -12.17 -8.60
C THR A 50 13.03 -12.96 -8.82
N LEU A 51 11.92 -12.26 -9.04
CA LEU A 51 10.61 -12.89 -9.21
C LEU A 51 10.47 -13.61 -10.54
N PHE A 52 11.01 -13.03 -11.60
CA PHE A 52 10.83 -13.51 -12.98
C PHE A 52 12.18 -13.81 -13.63
N GLY A 53 12.19 -14.66 -14.66
CA GLY A 53 13.34 -14.75 -15.54
C GLY A 53 13.48 -13.50 -16.42
N PHE A 54 14.64 -13.30 -17.00
CA PHE A 54 14.91 -12.18 -17.92
C PHE A 54 13.83 -12.10 -19.02
N ASN A 55 13.22 -10.94 -19.17
CA ASN A 55 12.15 -10.66 -20.13
C ASN A 55 10.93 -11.61 -20.05
N LYS A 56 10.69 -12.22 -18.88
CA LYS A 56 9.56 -13.11 -18.63
C LYS A 56 8.55 -12.48 -17.68
N ASP A 57 7.33 -12.97 -17.76
CA ASP A 57 6.19 -12.69 -16.88
C ASP A 57 5.75 -13.92 -16.06
N THR A 58 6.49 -15.04 -16.23
CA THR A 58 6.28 -16.27 -15.46
C THR A 58 7.20 -16.28 -14.25
N LEU A 59 6.66 -16.58 -13.07
CA LEU A 59 7.45 -16.66 -11.84
C LEU A 59 8.52 -17.73 -11.93
N SER A 60 9.71 -17.40 -11.48
CA SER A 60 10.79 -18.35 -11.22
C SER A 60 10.46 -19.20 -9.98
N PRO A 61 11.11 -20.35 -9.75
CA PRO A 61 10.95 -21.09 -8.49
C PRO A 61 11.23 -20.24 -7.25
N THR A 62 12.24 -19.36 -7.32
CA THR A 62 12.53 -18.39 -6.24
C THR A 62 11.39 -17.38 -6.09
N GLY A 63 10.83 -16.90 -7.20
CA GLY A 63 9.68 -16.00 -7.20
C GLY A 63 8.45 -16.62 -6.54
N VAL A 64 8.13 -17.87 -6.91
CA VAL A 64 7.02 -18.61 -6.27
C VAL A 64 7.24 -18.70 -4.77
N ASN A 65 8.42 -19.15 -4.31
CA ASN A 65 8.72 -19.25 -2.88
C ASN A 65 8.63 -17.90 -2.16
N THR A 66 9.08 -16.82 -2.79
CA THR A 66 9.01 -15.47 -2.23
C THR A 66 7.56 -15.04 -2.02
N ILE A 67 6.70 -15.24 -3.02
CA ILE A 67 5.28 -14.89 -2.93
C ILE A 67 4.53 -15.80 -1.95
N SER A 68 4.85 -17.09 -1.90
CA SER A 68 4.25 -18.03 -0.94
C SER A 68 4.60 -17.66 0.52
N ASN A 69 5.86 -17.27 0.79
CA ASN A 69 6.26 -16.78 2.10
C ASN A 69 5.53 -15.50 2.47
N PHE A 70 5.46 -14.54 1.54
CA PHE A 70 4.72 -13.29 1.75
C PHE A 70 3.23 -13.56 2.05
N ALA A 71 2.58 -14.45 1.31
CA ALA A 71 1.17 -14.79 1.50
C ALA A 71 0.92 -15.44 2.88
N ARG A 72 1.85 -16.30 3.33
CA ARG A 72 1.78 -16.90 4.67
C ARG A 72 1.89 -15.84 5.76
N ASP A 73 2.88 -14.95 5.67
CA ASP A 73 3.09 -13.88 6.63
C ASP A 73 1.89 -12.92 6.66
N LEU A 74 1.28 -12.67 5.49
CA LEU A 74 0.04 -11.90 5.36
C LEU A 74 -1.15 -12.62 6.01
N GLY A 75 -1.23 -13.95 5.89
CA GLY A 75 -2.30 -14.78 6.45
C GLY A 75 -2.30 -14.79 7.99
N GLU A 76 -1.16 -14.58 8.63
CA GLU A 76 -1.04 -14.42 10.08
C GLU A 76 -1.56 -13.04 10.53
N THR A 77 -1.69 -12.09 9.61
CA THR A 77 -2.20 -10.73 9.85
C THR A 77 -3.65 -10.65 9.39
N THR A 78 -4.61 -10.86 10.30
CA THR A 78 -6.04 -11.02 9.94
C THR A 78 -6.77 -9.74 9.56
N ASP A 79 -6.17 -8.58 9.74
CA ASP A 79 -6.87 -7.28 9.67
C ASP A 79 -6.65 -6.48 8.37
N TYR A 80 -6.03 -7.05 7.32
CA TYR A 80 -5.90 -6.35 6.04
C TYR A 80 -7.23 -6.32 5.26
N THR A 81 -7.49 -5.20 4.61
CA THR A 81 -8.70 -4.98 3.81
C THR A 81 -8.46 -5.13 2.32
N ASN A 82 -7.28 -4.72 1.86
CA ASN A 82 -6.92 -4.71 0.45
C ASN A 82 -5.42 -5.00 0.23
N VAL A 83 -5.11 -5.67 -0.88
CA VAL A 83 -3.76 -5.94 -1.36
C VAL A 83 -3.67 -5.43 -2.80
N ARG A 84 -2.83 -4.45 -3.05
CA ARG A 84 -2.57 -3.93 -4.38
C ARG A 84 -1.20 -4.37 -4.87
N VAL A 85 -1.17 -4.98 -6.05
CA VAL A 85 0.05 -5.40 -6.72
C VAL A 85 0.32 -4.44 -7.87
N ALA A 86 1.46 -3.75 -7.85
CA ALA A 86 1.88 -2.80 -8.87
C ALA A 86 3.15 -3.30 -9.58
N GLY A 87 3.10 -3.43 -10.90
CA GLY A 87 4.25 -3.80 -11.73
C GLY A 87 4.92 -2.57 -12.35
N HIS A 88 6.26 -2.57 -12.37
CA HIS A 88 7.06 -1.50 -12.95
C HIS A 88 8.18 -2.07 -13.82
N THR A 89 8.59 -1.30 -14.83
CA THR A 89 9.72 -1.60 -15.71
C THR A 89 10.74 -0.47 -15.67
N ASP A 90 11.93 -0.73 -16.19
CA ASP A 90 12.85 0.33 -16.61
C ASP A 90 12.37 0.95 -17.94
N PRO A 91 12.94 2.09 -18.38
CA PRO A 91 12.53 2.78 -19.60
C PRO A 91 13.13 2.15 -20.89
N ILE A 92 13.82 1.01 -20.79
CA ILE A 92 14.42 0.36 -21.95
C ILE A 92 13.33 -0.39 -22.72
N GLY A 93 13.03 0.06 -23.92
CA GLY A 93 12.02 -0.53 -24.78
C GLY A 93 11.01 0.47 -25.28
N SER A 94 9.85 0.00 -25.73
CA SER A 94 8.74 0.89 -26.04
C SER A 94 7.80 0.98 -24.84
N GLU A 95 7.20 2.15 -24.64
CA GLU A 95 6.22 2.40 -23.58
C GLU A 95 5.09 1.35 -23.60
N ALA A 96 4.56 1.04 -24.80
CA ALA A 96 3.48 0.05 -24.95
C ALA A 96 3.92 -1.36 -24.52
N PHE A 97 5.16 -1.77 -24.84
CA PHE A 97 5.72 -3.05 -24.41
C PHE A 97 5.92 -3.07 -22.89
N ASN A 98 6.46 -2.00 -22.32
CA ASN A 98 6.70 -1.87 -20.88
C ASN A 98 5.40 -1.85 -20.09
N GLN A 99 4.36 -1.17 -20.59
CA GLN A 99 3.04 -1.17 -20.00
C GLN A 99 2.45 -2.59 -19.96
N ASP A 100 2.41 -3.28 -21.08
CA ASP A 100 1.90 -4.65 -21.18
C ASP A 100 2.70 -5.64 -20.32
N LEU A 101 4.04 -5.57 -20.32
CA LEU A 101 4.88 -6.42 -19.49
C LEU A 101 4.62 -6.22 -18.00
N SER A 102 4.50 -4.97 -17.56
CA SER A 102 4.23 -4.64 -16.16
C SER A 102 2.86 -5.13 -15.70
N GLU A 103 1.83 -5.02 -16.54
CA GLU A 103 0.49 -5.53 -16.27
C GLU A 103 0.49 -7.06 -16.15
N ARG A 104 1.12 -7.77 -17.09
CA ARG A 104 1.23 -9.24 -17.01
C ARG A 104 1.96 -9.70 -15.75
N ARG A 105 3.05 -9.04 -15.37
CA ARG A 105 3.80 -9.34 -14.14
C ARG A 105 2.98 -9.10 -12.89
N ALA A 106 2.28 -7.98 -12.80
CA ALA A 106 1.39 -7.68 -11.68
C ALA A 106 0.28 -8.74 -11.55
N ASN A 107 -0.35 -9.11 -12.68
CA ASN A 107 -1.38 -10.14 -12.70
C ASN A 107 -0.84 -11.52 -12.30
N THR A 108 0.37 -11.88 -12.73
CA THR A 108 0.99 -13.15 -12.35
C THR A 108 1.23 -13.24 -10.86
N VAL A 109 1.73 -12.17 -10.22
CA VAL A 109 1.91 -12.11 -8.76
C VAL A 109 0.56 -12.15 -8.05
N ALA A 110 -0.43 -11.39 -8.51
CA ALA A 110 -1.78 -11.39 -7.93
C ALA A 110 -2.42 -12.79 -8.00
N ASN A 111 -2.30 -13.49 -9.12
CA ASN A 111 -2.81 -14.86 -9.29
C ASN A 111 -2.09 -15.85 -8.35
N GLN A 112 -0.78 -15.70 -8.16
CA GLN A 112 -0.04 -16.53 -7.20
C GLN A 112 -0.53 -16.28 -5.77
N LEU A 113 -0.75 -15.01 -5.36
CA LEU A 113 -1.32 -14.68 -4.05
C LEU A 113 -2.70 -15.32 -3.85
N VAL A 114 -3.55 -15.33 -4.89
CA VAL A 114 -4.85 -16.03 -4.84
C VAL A 114 -4.66 -17.53 -4.66
N THR A 115 -3.70 -18.13 -5.35
CA THR A 115 -3.37 -19.57 -5.23
C THR A 115 -2.91 -19.91 -3.79
N GLU A 116 -2.22 -18.99 -3.15
CA GLU A 116 -1.76 -19.11 -1.75
C GLU A 116 -2.87 -18.79 -0.72
N GLY A 117 -4.09 -18.50 -1.17
CA GLY A 117 -5.25 -18.35 -0.30
C GLY A 117 -5.65 -16.90 0.04
N VAL A 118 -5.01 -15.89 -0.56
CA VAL A 118 -5.46 -14.50 -0.41
C VAL A 118 -6.76 -14.31 -1.19
N PRO A 119 -7.86 -13.81 -0.57
CA PRO A 119 -9.15 -13.67 -1.24
C PRO A 119 -9.08 -12.76 -2.48
N SER A 120 -9.54 -13.26 -3.63
CA SER A 120 -9.46 -12.53 -4.90
C SER A 120 -10.21 -11.19 -4.89
N ASN A 121 -11.27 -11.06 -4.09
CA ASN A 121 -12.02 -9.82 -3.92
C ASN A 121 -11.28 -8.75 -3.09
N ARG A 122 -10.13 -9.09 -2.52
CA ARG A 122 -9.24 -8.16 -1.80
C ARG A 122 -7.96 -7.84 -2.56
N ILE A 123 -7.78 -8.39 -3.76
CA ILE A 123 -6.58 -8.16 -4.57
C ILE A 123 -6.91 -7.30 -5.77
N SER A 124 -6.02 -6.36 -6.09
CA SER A 124 -6.00 -5.61 -7.34
C SER A 124 -4.60 -5.63 -7.93
N ALA A 125 -4.51 -5.70 -9.26
CA ALA A 125 -3.26 -5.67 -10.00
C ALA A 125 -3.27 -4.51 -10.99
N ILE A 126 -2.14 -3.82 -11.12
CA ILE A 126 -1.97 -2.71 -12.05
C ILE A 126 -0.54 -2.69 -12.59
N GLY A 127 -0.37 -2.44 -13.89
CA GLY A 127 0.91 -2.13 -14.49
C GLY A 127 1.10 -0.62 -14.63
N TYR A 128 2.26 -0.12 -14.30
CA TYR A 128 2.65 1.27 -14.49
C TYR A 128 3.70 1.44 -15.59
N GLY A 129 4.16 0.34 -16.19
CA GLY A 129 5.23 0.42 -17.17
C GLY A 129 6.44 1.18 -16.62
N GLU A 130 6.89 2.15 -17.41
CA GLU A 130 7.99 3.06 -17.06
C GLU A 130 7.53 4.42 -16.50
N SER A 131 6.22 4.60 -16.22
CA SER A 131 5.68 5.89 -15.81
C SER A 131 6.09 6.33 -14.40
N GLN A 132 6.60 5.41 -13.57
CA GLN A 132 6.99 5.67 -12.19
C GLN A 132 8.42 5.19 -11.92
N LEU A 133 9.37 5.84 -12.55
CA LEU A 133 10.80 5.53 -12.40
C LEU A 133 11.32 5.95 -11.03
N LYS A 134 12.18 5.11 -10.43
CA LYS A 134 13.00 5.43 -9.26
C LYS A 134 14.33 6.04 -9.64
N VAL A 135 14.86 5.58 -10.76
CA VAL A 135 16.12 6.03 -11.35
C VAL A 135 15.88 6.35 -12.80
N THR A 136 16.21 7.54 -13.21
CA THR A 136 16.07 8.04 -14.60
C THR A 136 17.31 7.68 -15.43
N GLU A 137 17.17 7.67 -16.77
CA GLU A 137 18.33 7.53 -17.66
C GLU A 137 19.35 8.66 -17.48
N ALA A 138 18.90 9.87 -17.14
CA ALA A 138 19.80 11.01 -16.90
C ALA A 138 20.71 10.78 -15.68
N GLU A 139 20.21 10.13 -14.63
CA GLU A 139 21.01 9.76 -13.46
C GLU A 139 22.03 8.66 -13.80
N CYS A 140 21.75 7.86 -14.81
CA CYS A 140 22.62 6.80 -15.31
C CYS A 140 23.54 7.22 -16.48
N ALA A 141 23.56 8.51 -16.85
CA ALA A 141 24.31 9.01 -18.02
C ALA A 141 25.84 8.72 -17.98
N GLY A 142 26.38 8.49 -16.76
CA GLY A 142 27.79 8.10 -16.56
C GLY A 142 28.10 6.63 -16.71
N ALA A 143 27.17 5.79 -17.10
CA ALA A 143 27.29 4.33 -17.05
C ALA A 143 28.35 3.72 -18.02
N GLY A 144 28.84 4.49 -18.99
CA GLY A 144 29.96 4.08 -19.87
C GLY A 144 29.71 2.89 -20.82
N SER A 145 28.74 2.03 -20.53
CA SER A 145 28.33 0.91 -21.37
C SER A 145 26.85 0.59 -21.23
N ARG A 146 26.28 -0.11 -22.25
CA ARG A 146 24.89 -0.56 -22.19
C ARG A 146 24.63 -1.49 -21.01
N ALA A 147 25.57 -2.36 -20.67
CA ALA A 147 25.44 -3.26 -19.52
C ALA A 147 25.37 -2.49 -18.20
N ALA A 148 26.23 -1.50 -18.02
CA ALA A 148 26.23 -0.64 -16.84
C ALA A 148 24.96 0.24 -16.76
N LEU A 149 24.40 0.65 -17.89
CA LEU A 149 23.11 1.36 -17.92
C LEU A 149 21.97 0.45 -17.45
N ILE A 150 21.90 -0.79 -17.95
CA ILE A 150 20.89 -1.79 -17.53
C ILE A 150 20.99 -2.06 -16.02
N GLU A 151 22.20 -2.17 -15.49
CA GLU A 151 22.45 -2.35 -14.05
C GLU A 151 22.00 -1.13 -13.24
N CYS A 152 22.37 0.07 -13.68
CA CYS A 152 21.98 1.33 -13.03
C CYS A 152 20.45 1.48 -12.97
N LEU A 153 19.73 1.08 -14.00
CA LEU A 153 18.27 1.16 -14.09
C LEU A 153 17.55 0.01 -13.38
N GLN A 154 18.26 -0.97 -12.81
CA GLN A 154 17.71 -2.15 -12.14
C GLN A 154 16.66 -1.82 -11.06
N PRO A 155 16.76 -0.75 -10.24
CA PRO A 155 15.74 -0.43 -9.22
C PRO A 155 14.35 -0.13 -9.80
N ASN A 156 14.25 0.19 -11.09
CA ASN A 156 12.96 0.38 -11.75
C ASN A 156 12.22 -0.93 -12.01
N ARG A 157 12.95 -2.03 -12.22
CA ARG A 157 12.38 -3.37 -12.47
C ARG A 157 11.95 -4.01 -11.17
N ARG A 158 10.72 -3.67 -10.73
CA ARG A 158 10.19 -4.08 -9.44
C ARG A 158 8.69 -4.41 -9.50
N VAL A 159 8.25 -5.16 -8.50
CA VAL A 159 6.84 -5.29 -8.15
C VAL A 159 6.65 -4.76 -6.74
N GLU A 160 5.70 -3.88 -6.57
CA GLU A 160 5.29 -3.36 -5.26
C GLU A 160 4.00 -4.06 -4.82
N ILE A 161 3.98 -4.56 -3.58
CA ILE A 161 2.78 -5.10 -2.96
C ILE A 161 2.41 -4.19 -1.80
N THR A 162 1.31 -3.46 -1.95
CA THR A 162 0.78 -2.57 -0.92
C THR A 162 -0.36 -3.25 -0.20
N VAL A 163 -0.24 -3.39 1.12
CA VAL A 163 -1.25 -3.96 2.02
C VAL A 163 -1.87 -2.84 2.83
N GLU A 164 -3.18 -2.72 2.77
CA GLU A 164 -3.96 -1.69 3.46
C GLU A 164 -4.81 -2.30 4.58
N GLY A 165 -5.01 -1.55 5.66
CA GLY A 165 -5.90 -1.94 6.75
C GLY A 165 -5.25 -2.81 7.83
N MET A 166 -3.93 -2.97 7.85
CA MET A 166 -3.21 -3.66 8.94
C MET A 166 -3.30 -2.86 10.23
N LYS A 167 -3.45 -3.54 11.39
CA LYS A 167 -3.30 -2.87 12.69
C LYS A 167 -1.86 -2.41 12.87
N ALA A 168 -1.70 -1.21 13.46
CA ALA A 168 -0.40 -0.83 14.01
C ALA A 168 -0.08 -1.77 15.19
N GLU A 169 1.09 -2.36 15.19
CA GLU A 169 1.64 -3.08 16.34
C GLU A 169 1.93 -2.14 17.50
#